data_89c161b2b083be8078e937ed959a667b
#
_entry.id   89c161b2b083be8078e937ed959a667b
#
_cell.length_a   1.000
_cell.length_b   1.000
_cell.length_c   1.000
_cell.angle_alpha   90.00
_cell.angle_beta   90.00
_cell.angle_gamma   90.00
#
_symmetry.space_group_name_H-M   'P 1'
#
loop_
_entity.id
_entity.type
_entity.pdbx_description
1 polymer ?
#
loop_
_entity_poly.entity_id
_entity_poly.type
_entity_poly.pdbx_seq_one_letter_code
_entity_poly.pdbx_strand_id
1 'polypeptide(L)'
;MKLEGGFIKNLGRVYGVYTLGFLGFVIIMAILEQAGVSAEKIGWMFVGFTIAIYALIGILSRTMESGQYYVAGREVPAVYNGMATAADWMSGASFIAMAGGIYMNGYPYMAFLVGWTGGYVLVASLIAPYLRKFGCYTVPDFIGTRYGGNLARFCAVVVLVMASFTYVTAQINGTGTVAARMLDIPFEWGVWVGLSGILACSMLGGMRAVTWTQVAQYIVLIVAYLIPVFWMSNKLGYGMIPHLAQFDAVLAVQELEQLHNLGAAVDPAAQAAAGKLKALSVGINDASDTLMAKWKFFTLVLCMMLGTASLPHVLMRYFTTASVKAARQSVGWSLVFICLLYLTAPALATFTKLSLLDPNLATGIIGKSFADAQSLEWVQKWTSAGFLKLVDGNGDGLLQLQEFFMNGQIVVLATP
;
A
#
# COMPACT_ATOMS: atom_id res chain seq x y z
N MET A 1 -33.62 -10.91 -5.55
CA MET A 1 -34.02 -9.73 -4.74
C MET A 1 -33.41 -8.51 -5.44
N LYS A 2 -34.22 -7.68 -6.10
CA LYS A 2 -33.73 -6.49 -6.84
C LYS A 2 -33.30 -5.41 -5.84
N LEU A 3 -32.01 -5.40 -5.48
CA LEU A 3 -31.40 -4.33 -4.67
C LEU A 3 -31.06 -3.08 -5.52
N GLU A 4 -31.39 -3.11 -6.83
CA GLU A 4 -30.73 -2.27 -7.83
C GLU A 4 -31.04 -0.76 -7.74
N GLY A 5 -32.25 -0.36 -7.42
CA GLY A 5 -32.57 1.08 -7.36
C GLY A 5 -32.38 1.71 -5.97
N GLY A 6 -32.51 0.94 -4.92
CA GLY A 6 -32.40 1.40 -3.53
C GLY A 6 -30.96 1.48 -3.02
N PHE A 7 -30.11 0.55 -3.43
CA PHE A 7 -28.72 0.48 -2.98
C PHE A 7 -27.88 1.66 -3.51
N ILE A 8 -27.93 1.90 -4.84
CA ILE A 8 -27.16 3.00 -5.47
C ILE A 8 -27.61 4.37 -4.92
N LYS A 9 -28.92 4.53 -4.66
CA LYS A 9 -29.45 5.77 -4.06
C LYS A 9 -28.99 6.00 -2.62
N ASN A 10 -28.69 4.94 -1.88
CA ASN A 10 -28.35 5.00 -0.47
C ASN A 10 -26.87 4.72 -0.16
N LEU A 11 -25.98 4.74 -1.16
CA LEU A 11 -24.55 4.41 -0.99
C LEU A 11 -23.89 5.20 0.11
N GLY A 12 -24.12 6.50 0.21
CA GLY A 12 -23.55 7.33 1.27
C GLY A 12 -23.97 6.87 2.66
N ARG A 13 -25.25 6.47 2.85
CA ARG A 13 -25.73 5.93 4.12
C ARG A 13 -25.13 4.56 4.41
N VAL A 14 -25.07 3.68 3.41
CA VAL A 14 -24.51 2.31 3.58
C VAL A 14 -23.05 2.37 3.98
N TYR A 15 -22.22 3.12 3.25
CA TYR A 15 -20.79 3.23 3.57
C TYR A 15 -20.52 4.13 4.77
N GLY A 16 -21.39 5.08 5.09
CA GLY A 16 -21.34 5.83 6.34
C GLY A 16 -21.55 4.92 7.56
N VAL A 17 -22.58 4.07 7.54
CA VAL A 17 -22.83 3.07 8.60
C VAL A 17 -21.68 2.06 8.67
N TYR A 18 -21.18 1.60 7.52
CA TYR A 18 -20.02 0.73 7.46
C TYR A 18 -18.78 1.35 8.13
N THR A 19 -18.47 2.60 7.80
CA THR A 19 -17.32 3.31 8.38
C THR A 19 -17.45 3.46 9.90
N LEU A 20 -18.62 3.87 10.38
CA LEU A 20 -18.87 3.98 11.82
C LEU A 20 -18.80 2.61 12.53
N GLY A 21 -19.33 1.57 11.90
CA GLY A 21 -19.24 0.20 12.41
C GLY A 21 -17.79 -0.30 12.47
N PHE A 22 -17.00 -0.01 11.44
CA PHE A 22 -15.58 -0.35 11.43
C PHE A 22 -14.78 0.41 12.50
N LEU A 23 -14.99 1.71 12.64
CA LEU A 23 -14.35 2.50 13.71
C LEU A 23 -14.76 2.00 15.11
N GLY A 24 -16.04 1.67 15.30
CA GLY A 24 -16.52 1.05 16.53
C GLY A 24 -15.83 -0.29 16.82
N PHE A 25 -15.65 -1.13 15.79
CA PHE A 25 -14.92 -2.37 15.92
C PHE A 25 -13.44 -2.13 16.32
N VAL A 26 -12.76 -1.17 15.70
CA VAL A 26 -11.37 -0.81 16.07
C VAL A 26 -11.29 -0.36 17.53
N ILE A 27 -12.22 0.47 17.99
CA ILE A 27 -12.28 0.93 19.39
C ILE A 27 -12.47 -0.26 20.32
N ILE A 28 -13.38 -1.19 20.00
CA ILE A 28 -13.61 -2.40 20.80
C ILE A 28 -12.32 -3.23 20.88
N MET A 29 -11.62 -3.42 19.77
CA MET A 29 -10.34 -4.15 19.77
C MET A 29 -9.29 -3.46 20.64
N ALA A 30 -9.18 -2.15 20.60
CA ALA A 30 -8.27 -1.39 21.46
C ALA A 30 -8.62 -1.53 22.95
N ILE A 31 -9.90 -1.56 23.30
CA ILE A 31 -10.36 -1.81 24.69
C ILE A 31 -10.00 -3.23 25.12
N LEU A 32 -10.20 -4.23 24.27
CA LEU A 32 -9.86 -5.63 24.55
C LEU A 32 -8.36 -5.83 24.75
N GLU A 33 -7.53 -5.13 23.96
CA GLU A 33 -6.08 -5.12 24.10
C GLU A 33 -5.67 -4.57 25.48
N GLN A 34 -6.23 -3.44 25.89
CA GLN A 34 -6.01 -2.87 27.22
C GLN A 34 -6.53 -3.75 28.35
N ALA A 35 -7.56 -4.55 28.09
CA ALA A 35 -8.09 -5.55 29.02
C ALA A 35 -7.23 -6.83 29.11
N GLY A 36 -6.11 -6.92 28.39
CA GLY A 36 -5.16 -8.03 28.45
C GLY A 36 -5.46 -9.18 27.48
N VAL A 37 -6.30 -8.96 26.46
CA VAL A 37 -6.49 -9.95 25.38
C VAL A 37 -5.23 -10.01 24.52
N SER A 38 -4.71 -11.22 24.26
CA SER A 38 -3.47 -11.38 23.50
C SER A 38 -3.59 -10.84 22.06
N ALA A 39 -2.49 -10.26 21.55
CA ALA A 39 -2.40 -9.70 20.21
C ALA A 39 -2.77 -10.73 19.12
N GLU A 40 -2.44 -12.01 19.32
CA GLU A 40 -2.82 -13.12 18.43
C GLU A 40 -4.35 -13.24 18.29
N LYS A 41 -5.09 -13.24 19.42
CA LYS A 41 -6.56 -13.31 19.40
C LYS A 41 -7.18 -12.09 18.73
N ILE A 42 -6.63 -10.91 18.95
CA ILE A 42 -7.04 -9.68 18.29
C ILE A 42 -6.79 -9.79 16.79
N GLY A 43 -5.64 -10.32 16.36
CA GLY A 43 -5.35 -10.60 14.96
C GLY A 43 -6.38 -11.51 14.30
N TRP A 44 -6.74 -12.62 14.95
CA TRP A 44 -7.79 -13.52 14.46
C TRP A 44 -9.16 -12.84 14.37
N MET A 45 -9.51 -11.97 15.32
CA MET A 45 -10.76 -11.19 15.28
C MET A 45 -10.77 -10.21 14.09
N PHE A 46 -9.66 -9.51 13.82
CA PHE A 46 -9.54 -8.62 12.65
C PHE A 46 -9.66 -9.38 11.33
N VAL A 47 -8.93 -10.47 11.17
CA VAL A 47 -8.95 -11.29 9.95
C VAL A 47 -10.33 -11.90 9.75
N GLY A 48 -10.92 -12.49 10.80
CA GLY A 48 -12.26 -13.06 10.75
C GLY A 48 -13.33 -12.04 10.40
N PHE A 49 -13.30 -10.87 11.02
CA PHE A 49 -14.24 -9.77 10.77
C PHE A 49 -14.14 -9.27 9.32
N THR A 50 -12.93 -9.01 8.82
CA THR A 50 -12.72 -8.51 7.47
C THR A 50 -13.13 -9.53 6.40
N ILE A 51 -12.76 -10.80 6.57
CA ILE A 51 -13.17 -11.88 5.65
C ILE A 51 -14.70 -12.01 5.65
N ALA A 52 -15.33 -12.01 6.83
CA ALA A 52 -16.79 -12.14 6.94
C ALA A 52 -17.52 -11.00 6.23
N ILE A 53 -17.08 -9.76 6.43
CA ILE A 53 -17.68 -8.59 5.75
C ILE A 53 -17.48 -8.66 4.24
N TYR A 54 -16.28 -8.97 3.77
CA TYR A 54 -16.02 -9.02 2.33
C TYR A 54 -16.75 -10.18 1.67
N ALA A 55 -16.84 -11.33 2.31
CA ALA A 55 -17.67 -12.44 1.86
C ALA A 55 -19.16 -12.07 1.81
N LEU A 56 -19.66 -11.36 2.82
CA LEU A 56 -21.03 -10.86 2.85
C LEU A 56 -21.33 -9.90 1.68
N ILE A 57 -20.43 -8.93 1.44
CA ILE A 57 -20.55 -8.01 0.29
C ILE A 57 -20.54 -8.81 -1.01
N GLY A 58 -19.65 -9.78 -1.15
CA GLY A 58 -19.55 -10.67 -2.32
C GLY A 58 -20.85 -11.45 -2.56
N ILE A 59 -21.40 -12.06 -1.52
CA ILE A 59 -22.67 -12.83 -1.59
C ILE A 59 -23.85 -11.92 -1.94
N LEU A 60 -23.96 -10.75 -1.31
CA LEU A 60 -25.02 -9.78 -1.59
C LEU A 60 -24.92 -9.19 -3.00
N SER A 61 -23.73 -9.11 -3.55
CA SER A 61 -23.43 -8.57 -4.88
C SER A 61 -23.39 -9.63 -5.96
N ARG A 62 -23.66 -10.91 -5.64
CA ARG A 62 -23.64 -11.99 -6.63
C ARG A 62 -24.58 -11.71 -7.81
N THR A 63 -24.15 -12.07 -9.01
CA THR A 63 -24.91 -11.88 -10.24
C THR A 63 -24.62 -12.96 -11.26
N MET A 64 -25.61 -13.29 -12.08
CA MET A 64 -25.49 -14.18 -13.25
C MET A 64 -25.62 -13.39 -14.57
N GLU A 65 -25.82 -12.08 -14.48
CA GLU A 65 -25.98 -11.21 -15.64
C GLU A 65 -24.61 -10.74 -16.14
N SER A 66 -24.29 -10.99 -17.42
CA SER A 66 -22.99 -10.67 -18.01
C SER A 66 -22.62 -9.19 -17.87
N GLY A 67 -23.58 -8.27 -18.08
CA GLY A 67 -23.35 -6.83 -17.93
C GLY A 67 -22.99 -6.42 -16.50
N GLN A 68 -23.58 -7.05 -15.51
CA GLN A 68 -23.24 -6.83 -14.10
C GLN A 68 -21.91 -7.50 -13.74
N TYR A 69 -21.67 -8.71 -14.24
CA TYR A 69 -20.47 -9.48 -13.94
C TYR A 69 -19.20 -8.84 -14.49
N TYR A 70 -19.19 -8.40 -15.75
CA TYR A 70 -17.98 -7.84 -16.38
C TYR A 70 -17.77 -6.36 -16.17
N VAL A 71 -18.83 -5.55 -16.09
CA VAL A 71 -18.73 -4.08 -16.03
C VAL A 71 -19.61 -3.43 -14.96
N ALA A 72 -20.05 -4.19 -13.96
CA ALA A 72 -20.86 -3.71 -12.84
C ALA A 72 -22.11 -2.90 -13.29
N GLY A 73 -22.75 -3.33 -14.39
CA GLY A 73 -23.91 -2.64 -14.98
C GLY A 73 -23.62 -1.26 -15.57
N ARG A 74 -22.39 -0.79 -15.53
CA ARG A 74 -21.97 0.57 -15.93
C ARG A 74 -22.68 1.67 -15.14
N GLU A 75 -22.96 1.43 -13.88
CA GLU A 75 -23.76 2.32 -13.01
C GLU A 75 -22.96 2.86 -11.82
N VAL A 76 -21.65 2.55 -11.72
CA VAL A 76 -20.84 2.94 -10.59
C VAL A 76 -20.63 4.46 -10.58
N PRO A 77 -21.06 5.17 -9.51
CA PRO A 77 -20.87 6.62 -9.42
C PRO A 77 -19.38 6.98 -9.31
N ALA A 78 -19.03 8.16 -9.85
CA ALA A 78 -17.62 8.58 -10.02
C ALA A 78 -16.78 8.53 -8.73
N VAL A 79 -17.33 8.96 -7.60
CA VAL A 79 -16.62 8.96 -6.30
C VAL A 79 -16.28 7.53 -5.86
N TYR A 80 -17.27 6.63 -5.89
CA TYR A 80 -17.09 5.23 -5.48
C TYR A 80 -16.18 4.46 -6.44
N ASN A 81 -16.28 4.74 -7.74
CA ASN A 81 -15.32 4.18 -8.68
C ASN A 81 -13.92 4.72 -8.45
N GLY A 82 -13.80 5.99 -8.03
CA GLY A 82 -12.55 6.58 -7.58
C GLY A 82 -11.94 5.88 -6.38
N MET A 83 -12.76 5.58 -5.36
CA MET A 83 -12.35 4.81 -4.17
C MET A 83 -11.91 3.38 -4.54
N ALA A 84 -12.72 2.69 -5.36
CA ALA A 84 -12.39 1.34 -5.82
C ALA A 84 -11.09 1.32 -6.62
N THR A 85 -10.85 2.30 -7.48
CA THR A 85 -9.60 2.44 -8.23
C THR A 85 -8.42 2.74 -7.30
N ALA A 86 -8.60 3.58 -6.28
CA ALA A 86 -7.57 3.84 -5.29
C ALA A 86 -7.24 2.59 -4.46
N ALA A 87 -8.25 1.75 -4.14
CA ALA A 87 -8.01 0.47 -3.49
C ALA A 87 -7.21 -0.51 -4.37
N ASP A 88 -7.48 -0.55 -5.70
CA ASP A 88 -6.66 -1.32 -6.64
C ASP A 88 -5.21 -0.83 -6.66
N TRP A 89 -5.03 0.48 -6.51
CA TRP A 89 -3.73 1.12 -6.45
C TRP A 89 -2.96 0.83 -5.16
N MET A 90 -3.68 0.75 -4.03
CA MET A 90 -3.16 0.37 -2.73
C MET A 90 -2.89 -1.13 -2.65
N SER A 91 -2.08 -1.63 -3.58
CA SER A 91 -1.59 -3.00 -3.57
C SER A 91 -0.70 -3.26 -2.35
N GLY A 92 -0.45 -4.52 -2.03
CA GLY A 92 0.50 -4.88 -0.98
C GLY A 92 1.87 -4.22 -1.17
N ALA A 93 2.32 -4.06 -2.42
CA ALA A 93 3.57 -3.36 -2.72
C ALA A 93 3.50 -1.86 -2.39
N SER A 94 2.42 -1.17 -2.71
CA SER A 94 2.31 0.27 -2.40
C SER A 94 1.93 0.53 -0.94
N PHE A 95 1.09 -0.31 -0.34
CA PHE A 95 0.67 -0.13 1.04
C PHE A 95 1.79 -0.46 2.03
N ILE A 96 2.43 -1.64 1.89
CA ILE A 96 3.44 -2.12 2.83
C ILE A 96 4.85 -1.66 2.45
N ALA A 97 5.22 -1.80 1.17
CA ALA A 97 6.60 -1.60 0.76
C ALA A 97 6.97 -0.14 0.46
N MET A 98 6.00 0.77 0.26
CA MET A 98 6.32 2.16 -0.10
C MET A 98 7.05 2.90 1.03
N ALA A 99 6.46 2.96 2.22
CA ALA A 99 7.08 3.62 3.36
C ALA A 99 8.39 2.95 3.76
N GLY A 100 8.41 1.60 3.75
CA GLY A 100 9.63 0.83 4.00
C GLY A 100 10.71 1.06 2.96
N GLY A 101 10.34 1.18 1.69
CA GLY A 101 11.27 1.48 0.61
C GLY A 101 11.90 2.87 0.73
N ILE A 102 11.11 3.88 1.12
CA ILE A 102 11.61 5.24 1.40
C ILE A 102 12.51 5.21 2.64
N TYR A 103 12.10 4.53 3.71
CA TYR A 103 12.91 4.36 4.92
C TYR A 103 14.30 3.76 4.61
N MET A 104 14.35 2.69 3.79
CA MET A 104 15.58 1.96 3.47
C MET A 104 16.47 2.65 2.43
N ASN A 105 15.87 3.28 1.42
CA ASN A 105 16.57 3.77 0.23
C ASN A 105 16.59 5.30 0.10
N GLY A 106 15.89 6.00 0.98
CA GLY A 106 15.78 7.45 0.92
C GLY A 106 14.97 7.98 -0.26
N TYR A 107 15.20 9.22 -0.62
CA TYR A 107 14.47 9.95 -1.68
C TYR A 107 14.53 9.31 -3.08
N PRO A 108 15.56 8.60 -3.52
CA PRO A 108 15.52 7.91 -4.81
C PRO A 108 14.32 6.98 -4.96
N TYR A 109 13.79 6.43 -3.87
CA TYR A 109 12.59 5.59 -3.89
C TYR A 109 11.31 6.38 -4.23
N MET A 110 11.33 7.71 -4.09
CA MET A 110 10.23 8.59 -4.53
C MET A 110 9.98 8.51 -6.04
N ALA A 111 10.96 8.04 -6.84
CA ALA A 111 10.76 7.78 -8.26
C ALA A 111 9.58 6.83 -8.54
N PHE A 112 9.37 5.83 -7.68
CA PHE A 112 8.22 4.93 -7.78
C PHE A 112 6.91 5.67 -7.53
N LEU A 113 6.85 6.47 -6.47
CA LEU A 113 5.67 7.25 -6.10
C LEU A 113 5.28 8.24 -7.21
N VAL A 114 6.25 9.01 -7.70
CA VAL A 114 6.05 9.99 -8.78
C VAL A 114 5.67 9.27 -10.08
N GLY A 115 6.36 8.18 -10.41
CA GLY A 115 6.12 7.39 -11.60
C GLY A 115 4.72 6.78 -11.61
N TRP A 116 4.32 6.13 -10.54
CA TRP A 116 2.98 5.55 -10.42
C TRP A 116 1.88 6.61 -10.50
N THR A 117 2.01 7.71 -9.77
CA THR A 117 1.03 8.81 -9.83
C THR A 117 0.96 9.42 -11.23
N GLY A 118 2.13 9.66 -11.85
CA GLY A 118 2.21 10.17 -13.21
C GLY A 118 1.60 9.23 -14.25
N GLY A 119 1.78 7.92 -14.08
CA GLY A 119 1.13 6.90 -14.92
C GLY A 119 -0.38 6.96 -14.83
N TYR A 120 -0.91 7.18 -13.64
CA TYR A 120 -2.35 7.38 -13.47
C TYR A 120 -2.86 8.66 -14.14
N VAL A 121 -2.09 9.74 -14.11
CA VAL A 121 -2.41 10.97 -14.87
C VAL A 121 -2.44 10.70 -16.37
N LEU A 122 -1.53 9.85 -16.90
CA LEU A 122 -1.57 9.43 -18.31
C LEU A 122 -2.85 8.65 -18.63
N VAL A 123 -3.24 7.69 -17.77
CA VAL A 123 -4.51 6.97 -17.93
C VAL A 123 -5.68 7.94 -17.96
N ALA A 124 -5.69 8.86 -17.04
CA ALA A 124 -6.72 9.87 -16.87
C ALA A 124 -6.95 10.71 -18.14
N SER A 125 -5.86 11.25 -18.66
CA SER A 125 -5.89 12.21 -19.74
C SER A 125 -6.03 11.56 -21.12
N LEU A 126 -5.34 10.42 -21.33
CA LEU A 126 -5.16 9.84 -22.67
C LEU A 126 -5.98 8.55 -22.89
N ILE A 127 -6.28 7.76 -21.85
CA ILE A 127 -6.82 6.40 -22.05
C ILE A 127 -8.29 6.28 -21.58
N ALA A 128 -8.60 6.69 -20.38
CA ALA A 128 -9.90 6.47 -19.75
C ALA A 128 -11.12 6.94 -20.57
N PRO A 129 -11.10 8.15 -21.18
CA PRO A 129 -12.22 8.61 -21.98
C PRO A 129 -12.46 7.75 -23.23
N TYR A 130 -11.38 7.27 -23.84
CA TYR A 130 -11.49 6.43 -25.05
C TYR A 130 -11.99 5.03 -24.71
N LEU A 131 -11.47 4.40 -23.67
CA LEU A 131 -11.95 3.10 -23.22
C LEU A 131 -13.47 3.13 -22.96
N ARG A 132 -13.94 4.16 -22.25
CA ARG A 132 -15.37 4.30 -21.97
C ARG A 132 -16.21 4.57 -23.23
N LYS A 133 -15.67 5.36 -24.16
CA LYS A 133 -16.37 5.68 -25.43
C LYS A 133 -16.56 4.45 -26.32
N PHE A 134 -15.56 3.56 -26.39
CA PHE A 134 -15.65 2.32 -27.17
C PHE A 134 -16.68 1.34 -26.60
N GLY A 135 -16.91 1.33 -25.29
CA GLY A 135 -17.94 0.52 -24.66
C GLY A 135 -17.68 -0.98 -24.66
N CYS A 136 -16.45 -1.43 -24.87
CA CYS A 136 -16.03 -2.82 -24.76
C CYS A 136 -16.12 -3.34 -23.31
N TYR A 137 -15.99 -4.67 -23.14
CA TYR A 137 -15.97 -5.31 -21.83
C TYR A 137 -14.54 -5.49 -21.29
N THR A 138 -13.56 -5.64 -22.18
CA THR A 138 -12.15 -5.93 -21.82
C THR A 138 -11.19 -5.07 -22.63
N VAL A 139 -9.96 -4.94 -22.13
CA VAL A 139 -8.85 -4.25 -22.84
C VAL A 139 -8.48 -4.97 -24.15
N PRO A 140 -8.38 -6.32 -24.19
CA PRO A 140 -8.16 -7.04 -25.45
C PRO A 140 -9.27 -6.80 -26.50
N ASP A 141 -10.52 -6.67 -26.08
CA ASP A 141 -11.62 -6.32 -27.01
C ASP A 141 -11.44 -4.93 -27.59
N PHE A 142 -11.04 -3.97 -26.77
CA PHE A 142 -10.72 -2.61 -27.21
C PHE A 142 -9.60 -2.63 -28.28
N ILE A 143 -8.50 -3.35 -28.00
CA ILE A 143 -7.35 -3.45 -28.91
C ILE A 143 -7.76 -4.15 -30.22
N GLY A 144 -8.49 -5.26 -30.12
CA GLY A 144 -8.99 -5.99 -31.30
C GLY A 144 -9.92 -5.15 -32.16
N THR A 145 -10.79 -4.36 -31.55
CA THR A 145 -11.72 -3.45 -32.26
C THR A 145 -10.98 -2.25 -32.87
N ARG A 146 -9.96 -1.72 -32.19
CA ARG A 146 -9.24 -0.51 -32.61
C ARG A 146 -8.26 -0.78 -33.76
N TYR A 147 -7.52 -1.89 -33.68
CA TYR A 147 -6.44 -2.22 -34.63
C TYR A 147 -6.85 -3.26 -35.68
N GLY A 148 -8.00 -3.88 -35.47
CA GLY A 148 -8.54 -4.90 -36.35
C GLY A 148 -7.87 -6.28 -36.22
N GLY A 149 -8.68 -7.32 -36.37
CA GLY A 149 -8.20 -8.69 -36.50
C GLY A 149 -8.01 -9.48 -35.19
N ASN A 150 -8.04 -10.80 -35.36
CA ASN A 150 -7.92 -11.74 -34.26
C ASN A 150 -6.48 -11.81 -33.70
N LEU A 151 -5.47 -11.48 -34.51
CA LEU A 151 -4.08 -11.50 -34.06
C LEU A 151 -3.81 -10.42 -33.00
N ALA A 152 -4.27 -9.18 -33.23
CA ALA A 152 -4.11 -8.10 -32.27
C ALA A 152 -4.81 -8.43 -30.94
N ARG A 153 -6.03 -9.01 -31.01
CA ARG A 153 -6.77 -9.45 -29.82
C ARG A 153 -6.02 -10.58 -29.12
N PHE A 154 -5.50 -11.57 -29.82
CA PHE A 154 -4.74 -12.70 -29.26
C PHE A 154 -3.48 -12.20 -28.54
N CYS A 155 -2.68 -11.35 -29.17
CA CYS A 155 -1.49 -10.76 -28.53
C CYS A 155 -1.87 -9.99 -27.26
N ALA A 156 -2.94 -9.21 -27.30
CA ALA A 156 -3.41 -8.47 -26.14
C ALA A 156 -3.87 -9.39 -24.99
N VAL A 157 -4.50 -10.54 -25.30
CA VAL A 157 -4.87 -11.55 -24.29
C VAL A 157 -3.62 -12.16 -23.66
N VAL A 158 -2.62 -12.54 -24.45
CA VAL A 158 -1.35 -13.09 -23.92
C VAL A 158 -0.68 -12.12 -22.96
N VAL A 159 -0.53 -10.85 -23.38
CA VAL A 159 0.06 -9.82 -22.52
C VAL A 159 -0.75 -9.60 -21.25
N LEU A 160 -2.09 -9.56 -21.36
CA LEU A 160 -2.98 -9.42 -20.20
C LEU A 160 -2.81 -10.57 -19.21
N VAL A 161 -2.76 -11.80 -19.68
CA VAL A 161 -2.59 -12.98 -18.82
C VAL A 161 -1.22 -12.94 -18.13
N MET A 162 -0.15 -12.67 -18.87
CA MET A 162 1.20 -12.56 -18.29
C MET A 162 1.31 -11.46 -17.24
N ALA A 163 0.81 -10.26 -17.55
CA ALA A 163 0.84 -9.14 -16.62
C ALA A 163 0.00 -9.41 -15.36
N SER A 164 -1.20 -9.97 -15.54
CA SER A 164 -2.09 -10.30 -14.41
C SER A 164 -1.53 -11.43 -13.54
N PHE A 165 -0.94 -12.46 -14.15
CA PHE A 165 -0.32 -13.57 -13.41
C PHE A 165 0.84 -13.08 -12.55
N THR A 166 1.74 -12.27 -13.13
CA THR A 166 2.87 -11.69 -12.39
C THR A 166 2.38 -10.83 -11.21
N TYR A 167 1.35 -10.01 -11.46
CA TYR A 167 0.77 -9.16 -10.41
C TYR A 167 0.13 -9.97 -9.30
N VAL A 168 -0.67 -10.99 -9.64
CA VAL A 168 -1.34 -11.87 -8.66
C VAL A 168 -0.31 -12.62 -7.81
N THR A 169 0.76 -13.13 -8.41
CA THR A 169 1.84 -13.82 -7.67
C THR A 169 2.46 -12.91 -6.60
N ALA A 170 2.71 -11.65 -6.94
CA ALA A 170 3.25 -10.68 -5.98
C ALA A 170 2.24 -10.40 -4.83
N GLN A 171 0.95 -10.27 -5.16
CA GLN A 171 -0.10 -10.02 -4.15
C GLN A 171 -0.30 -11.23 -3.21
N ILE A 172 -0.28 -12.45 -3.75
CA ILE A 172 -0.39 -13.68 -2.96
C ILE A 172 0.77 -13.81 -1.99
N ASN A 173 1.98 -13.51 -2.43
CA ASN A 173 3.15 -13.53 -1.56
C ASN A 173 2.98 -12.54 -0.38
N GLY A 174 2.59 -11.30 -0.66
CA GLY A 174 2.33 -10.29 0.38
C GLY A 174 1.22 -10.72 1.35
N THR A 175 0.10 -11.19 0.82
CA THR A 175 -1.05 -11.63 1.63
C THR A 175 -0.70 -12.85 2.48
N GLY A 176 -0.01 -13.84 1.91
CA GLY A 176 0.44 -15.03 2.62
C GLY A 176 1.40 -14.69 3.75
N THR A 177 2.35 -13.78 3.50
CA THR A 177 3.30 -13.33 4.52
C THR A 177 2.58 -12.64 5.69
N VAL A 178 1.68 -11.71 5.40
CA VAL A 178 0.93 -10.98 6.43
C VAL A 178 0.04 -11.94 7.23
N ALA A 179 -0.73 -12.79 6.55
CA ALA A 179 -1.60 -13.77 7.21
C ALA A 179 -0.80 -14.75 8.07
N ALA A 180 0.30 -15.29 7.56
CA ALA A 180 1.16 -16.21 8.31
C ALA A 180 1.68 -15.56 9.61
N ARG A 181 2.07 -14.29 9.54
CA ARG A 181 2.61 -13.54 10.70
C ARG A 181 1.56 -13.11 11.70
N MET A 182 0.38 -12.69 11.22
CA MET A 182 -0.71 -12.26 12.10
C MET A 182 -1.41 -13.41 12.82
N LEU A 183 -1.45 -14.57 12.18
CA LEU A 183 -2.17 -15.75 12.68
C LEU A 183 -1.24 -16.82 13.26
N ASP A 184 0.06 -16.60 13.21
CA ASP A 184 1.12 -17.55 13.62
C ASP A 184 0.94 -18.95 12.98
N ILE A 185 0.74 -18.94 11.66
CA ILE A 185 0.54 -20.14 10.84
C ILE A 185 1.63 -20.24 9.75
N PRO A 186 1.91 -21.44 9.21
CA PRO A 186 2.80 -21.61 8.07
C PRO A 186 2.37 -20.76 6.87
N PHE A 187 3.34 -20.29 6.08
CA PHE A 187 3.10 -19.41 4.93
C PHE A 187 2.08 -19.98 3.94
N GLU A 188 2.14 -21.29 3.68
CA GLU A 188 1.25 -22.01 2.75
C GLU A 188 -0.22 -21.88 3.18
N TRP A 189 -0.49 -22.02 4.48
CA TRP A 189 -1.83 -21.81 5.04
C TRP A 189 -2.25 -20.36 5.01
N GLY A 190 -1.32 -19.44 5.27
CA GLY A 190 -1.55 -18.00 5.14
C GLY A 190 -2.02 -17.60 3.73
N VAL A 191 -1.43 -18.20 2.70
CA VAL A 191 -1.85 -18.04 1.30
C VAL A 191 -3.30 -18.48 1.09
N TRP A 192 -3.66 -19.68 1.55
CA TRP A 192 -5.03 -20.20 1.39
C TRP A 192 -6.07 -19.40 2.14
N VAL A 193 -5.76 -18.94 3.35
CA VAL A 193 -6.65 -18.06 4.14
C VAL A 193 -6.90 -16.76 3.36
N GLY A 194 -5.84 -16.12 2.87
CA GLY A 194 -5.97 -14.88 2.09
C GLY A 194 -6.74 -15.05 0.78
N LEU A 195 -6.48 -16.15 0.04
CA LEU A 195 -7.13 -16.44 -1.24
C LEU A 195 -8.61 -16.77 -1.09
N SER A 196 -9.01 -17.45 -0.01
CA SER A 196 -10.38 -17.94 0.15
C SER A 196 -11.42 -16.83 0.04
N GLY A 197 -11.20 -15.70 0.73
CA GLY A 197 -12.09 -14.54 0.68
C GLY A 197 -12.13 -13.87 -0.70
N ILE A 198 -10.96 -13.76 -1.35
CA ILE A 198 -10.84 -13.17 -2.67
C ILE A 198 -11.58 -14.01 -3.72
N LEU A 199 -11.36 -15.33 -3.71
CA LEU A 199 -11.99 -16.24 -4.65
C LEU A 199 -13.52 -16.26 -4.48
N ALA A 200 -14.00 -16.36 -3.25
CA ALA A 200 -15.43 -16.33 -2.97
C ALA A 200 -16.09 -15.06 -3.51
N CYS A 201 -15.49 -13.89 -3.23
CA CYS A 201 -16.02 -12.61 -3.68
C CYS A 201 -15.99 -12.48 -5.22
N SER A 202 -14.86 -12.77 -5.86
CA SER A 202 -14.66 -12.52 -7.28
C SER A 202 -15.41 -13.53 -8.17
N MET A 203 -15.49 -14.79 -7.78
CA MET A 203 -16.21 -15.81 -8.56
C MET A 203 -17.73 -15.63 -8.51
N LEU A 204 -18.29 -15.20 -7.37
CA LEU A 204 -19.74 -15.06 -7.21
C LEU A 204 -20.32 -13.80 -7.84
N GLY A 205 -19.57 -12.71 -7.88
CA GLY A 205 -20.14 -11.42 -8.28
C GLY A 205 -19.33 -10.63 -9.31
N GLY A 206 -18.17 -11.12 -9.75
CA GLY A 206 -17.34 -10.45 -10.75
C GLY A 206 -17.03 -8.99 -10.40
N MET A 207 -16.99 -8.11 -11.39
CA MET A 207 -16.69 -6.69 -11.22
C MET A 207 -17.68 -5.96 -10.29
N ARG A 208 -18.94 -6.40 -10.22
CA ARG A 208 -19.90 -5.81 -9.30
C ARG A 208 -19.50 -6.03 -7.84
N ALA A 209 -19.23 -7.28 -7.45
CA ALA A 209 -18.79 -7.61 -6.10
C ALA A 209 -17.43 -7.00 -5.77
N VAL A 210 -16.47 -7.14 -6.67
CA VAL A 210 -15.12 -6.57 -6.51
C VAL A 210 -15.18 -5.07 -6.32
N THR A 211 -15.97 -4.32 -7.09
CA THR A 211 -16.08 -2.88 -6.94
C THR A 211 -16.59 -2.46 -5.56
N TRP A 212 -17.67 -3.07 -5.08
CA TRP A 212 -18.24 -2.69 -3.79
C TRP A 212 -17.39 -3.15 -2.61
N THR A 213 -16.73 -4.30 -2.72
CA THR A 213 -15.75 -4.74 -1.72
C THR A 213 -14.57 -3.79 -1.64
N GLN A 214 -14.06 -3.33 -2.79
CA GLN A 214 -12.91 -2.41 -2.81
C GLN A 214 -13.24 -1.01 -2.28
N VAL A 215 -14.46 -0.53 -2.42
CA VAL A 215 -14.90 0.70 -1.72
C VAL A 215 -14.79 0.52 -0.21
N ALA A 216 -15.26 -0.61 0.32
CA ALA A 216 -15.11 -0.93 1.74
C ALA A 216 -13.65 -1.08 2.15
N GLN A 217 -12.83 -1.76 1.34
CA GLN A 217 -11.39 -1.91 1.56
C GLN A 217 -10.67 -0.57 1.58
N TYR A 218 -10.98 0.34 0.66
CA TYR A 218 -10.38 1.68 0.64
C TYR A 218 -10.55 2.40 1.98
N ILE A 219 -11.76 2.35 2.55
CA ILE A 219 -12.07 2.99 3.84
C ILE A 219 -11.19 2.40 4.95
N VAL A 220 -11.08 1.06 5.01
CA VAL A 220 -10.23 0.38 5.99
C VAL A 220 -8.76 0.76 5.81
N LEU A 221 -8.26 0.67 4.57
CA LEU A 221 -6.86 0.92 4.26
C LEU A 221 -6.43 2.34 4.59
N ILE A 222 -7.24 3.34 4.22
CA ILE A 222 -6.85 4.74 4.47
C ILE A 222 -6.92 5.08 5.95
N VAL A 223 -7.90 4.57 6.69
CA VAL A 223 -8.00 4.75 8.14
C VAL A 223 -6.81 4.08 8.84
N ALA A 224 -6.51 2.84 8.49
CA ALA A 224 -5.38 2.09 9.06
C ALA A 224 -4.03 2.74 8.78
N TYR A 225 -3.88 3.44 7.66
CA TYR A 225 -2.62 4.11 7.30
C TYR A 225 -2.48 5.49 7.95
N LEU A 226 -3.58 6.23 8.08
CA LEU A 226 -3.56 7.58 8.66
C LEU A 226 -3.37 7.54 10.19
N ILE A 227 -4.05 6.64 10.90
CA ILE A 227 -4.01 6.59 12.36
C ILE A 227 -2.58 6.56 12.91
N PRO A 228 -1.70 5.61 12.51
CA PRO A 228 -0.33 5.55 13.04
C PRO A 228 0.46 6.82 12.76
N VAL A 229 0.32 7.38 11.58
CA VAL A 229 1.10 8.57 11.17
C VAL A 229 0.69 9.81 11.95
N PHE A 230 -0.63 10.01 12.15
CA PHE A 230 -1.14 11.10 13.00
C PHE A 230 -0.71 10.93 14.45
N TRP A 231 -0.80 9.70 14.97
CA TRP A 231 -0.39 9.38 16.33
C TRP A 231 1.12 9.62 16.53
N MET A 232 1.96 9.15 15.62
CA MET A 232 3.42 9.36 15.68
C MET A 232 3.77 10.85 15.62
N SER A 233 3.20 11.59 14.67
CA SER A 233 3.43 13.04 14.54
C SER A 233 3.13 13.77 15.84
N ASN A 234 1.99 13.45 16.46
CA ASN A 234 1.60 14.08 17.72
C ASN A 234 2.50 13.65 18.90
N LYS A 235 2.80 12.35 19.00
CA LYS A 235 3.66 11.79 20.07
C LYS A 235 5.08 12.34 20.02
N LEU A 236 5.59 12.56 18.81
CA LEU A 236 6.94 13.13 18.60
C LEU A 236 6.97 14.67 18.69
N GLY A 237 5.85 15.32 18.99
CA GLY A 237 5.77 16.77 19.18
C GLY A 237 5.66 17.60 17.91
N TYR A 238 5.48 16.98 16.75
CA TYR A 238 5.38 17.68 15.46
C TYR A 238 3.95 18.16 15.11
N GLY A 239 2.97 17.90 15.97
CA GLY A 239 1.61 18.40 15.83
C GLY A 239 0.67 17.50 15.02
N MET A 240 -0.53 18.03 14.75
CA MET A 240 -1.68 17.24 14.24
C MET A 240 -1.70 17.07 12.72
N ILE A 241 -0.80 17.70 11.97
CA ILE A 241 -0.79 17.63 10.49
C ILE A 241 0.52 17.00 10.01
N PRO A 242 0.62 15.66 10.00
CA PRO A 242 1.86 14.95 9.69
C PRO A 242 2.39 15.23 8.28
N HIS A 243 1.50 15.52 7.33
CA HIS A 243 1.88 15.82 5.95
C HIS A 243 2.68 17.11 5.78
N LEU A 244 2.53 18.07 6.70
CA LEU A 244 3.34 19.29 6.76
C LEU A 244 4.50 19.11 7.74
N ALA A 245 4.23 18.53 8.88
CA ALA A 245 5.19 18.29 9.94
C ALA A 245 6.37 17.39 9.53
N GLN A 246 6.19 16.54 8.54
CA GLN A 246 7.27 15.70 8.01
C GLN A 246 8.46 16.49 7.47
N PHE A 247 8.26 17.72 6.99
CA PHE A 247 9.36 18.54 6.46
C PHE A 247 10.32 18.99 7.57
N ASP A 248 9.78 19.32 8.73
CA ASP A 248 10.59 19.66 9.91
C ASP A 248 11.26 18.39 10.48
N ALA A 249 10.52 17.28 10.52
CA ALA A 249 11.03 15.98 10.96
C ALA A 249 12.17 15.46 10.06
N VAL A 250 12.13 15.73 8.76
CA VAL A 250 13.22 15.38 7.83
C VAL A 250 14.53 16.08 8.21
N LEU A 251 14.48 17.35 8.64
CA LEU A 251 15.68 18.07 9.06
C LEU A 251 16.30 17.42 10.29
N ALA A 252 15.47 17.08 11.30
CA ALA A 252 15.94 16.35 12.47
C ALA A 252 16.53 14.96 12.13
N VAL A 253 15.89 14.24 11.21
CA VAL A 253 16.43 12.97 10.72
C VAL A 253 17.77 13.15 10.02
N GLN A 254 17.95 14.21 9.22
CA GLN A 254 19.23 14.49 8.55
C GLN A 254 20.36 14.75 9.53
N GLU A 255 20.10 15.50 10.60
CA GLU A 255 21.08 15.73 11.67
C GLU A 255 21.50 14.41 12.36
N LEU A 256 20.53 13.56 12.68
CA LEU A 256 20.80 12.24 13.27
C LEU A 256 21.52 11.30 12.29
N GLU A 257 21.17 11.35 11.02
CA GLU A 257 21.86 10.57 9.98
C GLU A 257 23.32 10.98 9.81
N GLN A 258 23.62 12.29 9.91
CA GLN A 258 24.99 12.78 9.90
C GLN A 258 25.77 12.33 11.16
N LEU A 259 25.12 12.38 12.32
CA LEU A 259 25.70 11.91 13.58
C LEU A 259 26.08 10.43 13.51
N HIS A 260 25.26 9.61 12.84
CA HIS A 260 25.50 8.17 12.63
C HIS A 260 26.27 7.84 11.34
N ASN A 261 26.89 8.84 10.69
CA ASN A 261 27.64 8.69 9.43
C ASN A 261 26.84 8.08 8.27
N LEU A 262 25.51 8.18 8.31
CA LEU A 262 24.67 7.84 7.17
C LEU A 262 24.70 8.99 6.15
N GLY A 263 25.34 8.81 5.02
CA GLY A 263 25.39 9.83 3.97
C GLY A 263 26.73 10.52 3.78
N ALA A 264 27.73 10.28 4.66
CA ALA A 264 29.11 10.49 4.28
C ALA A 264 29.47 9.52 3.15
N ALA A 265 30.41 9.89 2.26
CA ALA A 265 31.01 8.95 1.30
C ALA A 265 31.72 7.85 2.11
N VAL A 266 30.95 6.87 2.52
CA VAL A 266 31.40 5.81 3.43
C VAL A 266 32.17 4.79 2.57
N ASP A 267 33.27 4.32 3.09
CA ASP A 267 33.98 3.15 2.61
C ASP A 267 32.97 2.08 2.16
N PRO A 268 33.06 1.56 0.93
CA PRO A 268 32.16 0.52 0.43
C PRO A 268 32.01 -0.68 1.37
N ALA A 269 33.03 -0.98 2.18
CA ALA A 269 32.99 -2.03 3.20
C ALA A 269 32.07 -1.68 4.38
N ALA A 270 32.07 -0.43 4.85
CA ALA A 270 31.18 0.04 5.91
C ALA A 270 29.72 0.12 5.41
N GLN A 271 29.51 0.46 4.14
CA GLN A 271 28.20 0.50 3.53
C GLN A 271 27.61 -0.92 3.31
N ALA A 272 28.47 -1.91 3.05
CA ALA A 272 28.07 -3.32 3.00
C ALA A 272 27.74 -3.86 4.40
N ALA A 273 28.42 -3.38 5.45
CA ALA A 273 28.16 -3.73 6.84
C ALA A 273 26.91 -3.05 7.41
N ALA A 274 26.63 -1.80 7.02
CA ALA A 274 25.45 -1.02 7.47
C ALA A 274 24.10 -1.50 6.89
N GLY A 275 24.04 -2.73 6.36
CA GLY A 275 22.82 -3.35 5.82
C GLY A 275 21.98 -2.37 5.04
N LYS A 276 22.15 -2.15 3.82
CA LYS A 276 21.33 -1.43 2.80
C LYS A 276 20.55 -0.16 3.23
N LEU A 277 20.63 0.27 4.49
CA LEU A 277 19.96 1.48 4.97
C LEU A 277 20.70 2.72 4.44
N LYS A 278 19.98 3.58 3.71
CA LYS A 278 20.51 4.83 3.17
C LYS A 278 19.91 6.02 3.89
N ALA A 279 20.63 7.13 3.94
CA ALA A 279 20.07 8.39 4.41
C ALA A 279 18.86 8.82 3.58
N LEU A 280 17.90 9.53 4.20
CA LEU A 280 16.72 10.04 3.47
C LEU A 280 17.11 11.00 2.35
N SER A 281 18.14 11.81 2.58
CA SER A 281 18.63 12.82 1.64
C SER A 281 19.56 12.29 0.54
N VAL A 282 20.06 11.04 0.68
CA VAL A 282 20.97 10.44 -0.30
C VAL A 282 20.27 10.22 -1.63
N GLY A 283 20.88 10.65 -2.73
CA GLY A 283 20.51 10.28 -4.07
C GLY A 283 19.95 11.39 -4.96
N ILE A 284 19.53 12.53 -4.41
CA ILE A 284 19.21 13.73 -5.21
C ILE A 284 20.38 14.70 -5.21
N ASN A 285 21.13 14.76 -4.10
CA ASN A 285 22.28 15.64 -3.88
C ASN A 285 23.56 14.87 -3.49
N ASP A 286 23.67 13.61 -3.85
CA ASP A 286 24.86 12.81 -3.53
C ASP A 286 26.09 13.40 -4.24
N ALA A 287 27.27 13.27 -3.62
CA ALA A 287 28.56 13.67 -4.21
C ALA A 287 28.84 13.00 -5.58
N SER A 288 28.08 11.95 -5.91
CA SER A 288 27.95 11.37 -7.24
C SER A 288 26.86 12.07 -8.09
N ASP A 289 26.55 13.36 -7.86
CA ASP A 289 25.54 14.11 -8.62
C ASP A 289 25.96 14.26 -10.10
N THR A 290 26.12 13.13 -10.71
CA THR A 290 26.41 12.98 -12.11
C THR A 290 25.11 13.09 -12.89
N LEU A 291 25.18 13.66 -14.08
CA LEU A 291 24.08 13.65 -15.06
C LEU A 291 23.46 12.24 -15.20
N MET A 292 24.29 11.20 -15.04
CA MET A 292 23.86 9.80 -15.07
C MET A 292 22.89 9.44 -13.94
N ALA A 293 23.07 9.93 -12.72
CA ALA A 293 22.14 9.65 -11.59
C ALA A 293 20.78 10.30 -11.84
N LYS A 294 20.76 11.53 -12.34
CA LYS A 294 19.53 12.24 -12.75
C LYS A 294 18.81 11.51 -13.88
N TRP A 295 19.54 11.03 -14.88
CA TRP A 295 18.97 10.22 -15.96
C TRP A 295 18.40 8.89 -15.46
N LYS A 296 19.06 8.20 -14.56
CA LYS A 296 18.53 6.97 -13.94
C LYS A 296 17.22 7.22 -13.19
N PHE A 297 17.16 8.29 -12.39
CA PHE A 297 15.93 8.67 -11.69
C PHE A 297 14.79 8.97 -12.67
N PHE A 298 15.04 9.83 -13.66
CA PHE A 298 14.06 10.19 -14.69
C PHE A 298 13.59 8.97 -15.49
N THR A 299 14.51 8.10 -15.91
CA THR A 299 14.18 6.89 -16.66
C THR A 299 13.33 5.94 -15.83
N LEU A 300 13.62 5.81 -14.54
CA LEU A 300 12.81 5.00 -13.62
C LEU A 300 11.40 5.58 -13.47
N VAL A 301 11.28 6.90 -13.28
CA VAL A 301 9.96 7.58 -13.24
C VAL A 301 9.19 7.29 -14.52
N LEU A 302 9.80 7.49 -15.68
CA LEU A 302 9.16 7.27 -16.98
C LEU A 302 8.74 5.81 -17.18
N CYS A 303 9.61 4.87 -16.80
CA CYS A 303 9.32 3.43 -16.83
C CYS A 303 8.10 3.09 -15.97
N MET A 304 8.04 3.60 -14.74
CA MET A 304 6.92 3.39 -13.83
C MET A 304 5.64 4.06 -14.35
N MET A 305 5.74 5.26 -14.96
CA MET A 305 4.59 5.94 -15.58
C MET A 305 3.97 5.11 -16.70
N LEU A 306 4.78 4.64 -17.63
CA LEU A 306 4.30 3.87 -18.78
C LEU A 306 3.78 2.48 -18.37
N GLY A 307 4.51 1.80 -17.48
CA GLY A 307 4.10 0.51 -16.95
C GLY A 307 2.75 0.60 -16.23
N THR A 308 2.58 1.60 -15.40
CA THR A 308 1.34 1.85 -14.67
C THR A 308 0.16 2.19 -15.59
N ALA A 309 0.40 3.03 -16.60
CA ALA A 309 -0.63 3.41 -17.55
C ALA A 309 -1.17 2.23 -18.39
N SER A 310 -0.44 1.13 -18.45
CA SER A 310 -0.82 -0.09 -19.17
C SER A 310 -1.42 -1.20 -18.33
N LEU A 311 -1.57 -1.02 -17.01
CA LEU A 311 -2.09 -2.07 -16.10
C LEU A 311 -3.55 -2.42 -16.41
N PRO A 312 -3.84 -3.68 -16.81
CA PRO A 312 -5.17 -4.04 -17.30
C PRO A 312 -6.26 -3.91 -16.23
N HIS A 313 -5.97 -4.26 -14.97
CA HIS A 313 -6.94 -4.22 -13.88
C HIS A 313 -7.37 -2.78 -13.54
N VAL A 314 -6.47 -1.80 -13.68
CA VAL A 314 -6.80 -0.37 -13.53
C VAL A 314 -7.67 0.12 -14.68
N LEU A 315 -7.31 -0.24 -15.91
CA LEU A 315 -8.03 0.17 -17.12
C LEU A 315 -9.48 -0.33 -17.14
N MET A 316 -9.74 -1.51 -16.61
CA MET A 316 -11.08 -2.09 -16.53
C MET A 316 -12.06 -1.24 -15.71
N ARG A 317 -11.59 -0.45 -14.76
CA ARG A 317 -12.44 0.43 -13.93
C ARG A 317 -13.19 1.49 -14.72
N TYR A 318 -12.71 1.88 -15.88
CA TYR A 318 -13.38 2.89 -16.69
C TYR A 318 -14.57 2.36 -17.48
N PHE A 319 -14.63 1.04 -17.69
CA PHE A 319 -15.81 0.39 -18.29
C PHE A 319 -17.01 0.34 -17.33
N THR A 320 -16.80 0.44 -16.01
CA THR A 320 -17.85 0.35 -15.00
C THR A 320 -18.64 1.65 -14.79
N THR A 321 -18.16 2.78 -15.31
CA THR A 321 -18.78 4.10 -15.14
C THR A 321 -19.93 4.33 -16.12
N ALA A 322 -20.92 5.16 -15.74
CA ALA A 322 -22.12 5.40 -16.53
C ALA A 322 -21.86 6.18 -17.82
N SER A 323 -20.87 7.07 -17.84
CA SER A 323 -20.58 7.95 -18.97
C SER A 323 -19.12 8.34 -19.06
N VAL A 324 -18.71 8.92 -20.20
CA VAL A 324 -17.36 9.49 -20.36
C VAL A 324 -17.09 10.62 -19.35
N LYS A 325 -18.12 11.43 -19.03
CA LYS A 325 -18.02 12.47 -18.00
C LYS A 325 -17.76 11.84 -16.62
N ALA A 326 -18.53 10.80 -16.28
CA ALA A 326 -18.34 10.07 -15.02
C ALA A 326 -16.95 9.39 -14.94
N ALA A 327 -16.44 8.85 -16.06
CA ALA A 327 -15.09 8.30 -16.12
C ALA A 327 -14.03 9.35 -15.81
N ARG A 328 -14.12 10.54 -16.40
CA ARG A 328 -13.19 11.66 -16.12
C ARG A 328 -13.27 12.14 -14.66
N GLN A 329 -14.47 12.27 -14.12
CA GLN A 329 -14.67 12.63 -12.72
C GLN A 329 -14.11 11.57 -11.76
N SER A 330 -14.31 10.30 -12.09
CA SER A 330 -13.75 9.18 -11.34
C SER A 330 -12.23 9.25 -11.24
N VAL A 331 -11.58 9.63 -12.32
CA VAL A 331 -10.12 9.84 -12.34
C VAL A 331 -9.69 10.92 -11.34
N GLY A 332 -10.37 12.07 -11.35
CA GLY A 332 -10.08 13.15 -10.40
C GLY A 332 -10.18 12.66 -8.94
N TRP A 333 -11.27 11.95 -8.61
CA TRP A 333 -11.44 11.36 -7.29
C TRP A 333 -10.37 10.31 -6.97
N SER A 334 -10.04 9.45 -7.91
CA SER A 334 -8.97 8.46 -7.70
C SER A 334 -7.64 9.13 -7.38
N LEU A 335 -7.27 10.21 -8.09
CA LEU A 335 -6.05 10.96 -7.80
C LEU A 335 -6.05 11.54 -6.39
N VAL A 336 -7.15 12.14 -5.94
CA VAL A 336 -7.28 12.64 -4.57
C VAL A 336 -7.04 11.52 -3.55
N PHE A 337 -7.68 10.39 -3.75
CA PHE A 337 -7.59 9.24 -2.84
C PHE A 337 -6.20 8.57 -2.86
N ILE A 338 -5.56 8.50 -4.03
CA ILE A 338 -4.19 7.97 -4.17
C ILE A 338 -3.17 8.94 -3.54
N CYS A 339 -3.31 10.25 -3.80
CA CYS A 339 -2.43 11.26 -3.23
C CYS A 339 -2.48 11.26 -1.70
N LEU A 340 -3.63 11.03 -1.10
CA LEU A 340 -3.76 10.94 0.35
C LEU A 340 -2.85 9.85 0.94
N LEU A 341 -2.80 8.67 0.34
CA LEU A 341 -1.87 7.60 0.75
C LEU A 341 -0.42 7.99 0.47
N TYR A 342 -0.15 8.47 -0.74
CA TYR A 342 1.22 8.70 -1.21
C TYR A 342 1.91 9.89 -0.53
N LEU A 343 1.16 10.86 -0.04
CA LEU A 343 1.69 11.91 0.82
C LEU A 343 1.92 11.43 2.26
N THR A 344 1.20 10.39 2.68
CA THR A 344 1.32 9.82 4.02
C THR A 344 2.52 8.86 4.14
N ALA A 345 2.87 8.14 3.07
CA ALA A 345 3.95 7.16 3.10
C ALA A 345 5.34 7.77 3.42
N PRO A 346 5.74 8.90 2.82
CA PRO A 346 6.98 9.58 3.21
C PRO A 346 6.98 10.05 4.67
N ALA A 347 5.84 10.55 5.15
CA ALA A 347 5.70 10.98 6.54
C ALA A 347 5.90 9.79 7.51
N LEU A 348 5.28 8.64 7.22
CA LEU A 348 5.48 7.43 8.01
C LEU A 348 6.94 6.99 8.02
N ALA A 349 7.60 6.98 6.87
CA ALA A 349 9.02 6.62 6.77
C ALA A 349 9.91 7.55 7.60
N THR A 350 9.66 8.86 7.52
CA THR A 350 10.41 9.89 8.24
C THR A 350 10.23 9.76 9.76
N PHE A 351 8.98 9.68 10.23
CA PHE A 351 8.70 9.56 11.67
C PHE A 351 9.21 8.24 12.25
N THR A 352 9.11 7.14 11.51
CA THR A 352 9.68 5.86 11.94
C THR A 352 11.20 5.96 12.06
N LYS A 353 11.85 6.60 11.08
CA LYS A 353 13.31 6.76 11.10
C LYS A 353 13.75 7.65 12.27
N LEU A 354 13.06 8.75 12.49
CA LEU A 354 13.29 9.63 13.63
C LEU A 354 13.14 8.88 14.95
N SER A 355 12.06 8.12 15.11
CA SER A 355 11.77 7.42 16.36
C SER A 355 12.77 6.32 16.70
N LEU A 356 13.48 5.77 15.71
CA LEU A 356 14.49 4.74 15.92
C LEU A 356 15.89 5.32 16.12
N LEU A 357 16.22 6.43 15.44
CA LEU A 357 17.53 7.05 15.47
C LEU A 357 17.74 7.98 16.66
N ASP A 358 16.69 8.60 17.19
CA ASP A 358 16.82 9.54 18.32
C ASP A 358 16.91 8.77 19.65
N PRO A 359 18.11 8.77 20.32
CA PRO A 359 18.30 8.07 21.58
C PRO A 359 17.50 8.65 22.74
N ASN A 360 17.02 9.90 22.62
CA ASN A 360 16.22 10.59 23.65
C ASN A 360 14.77 10.12 23.65
N LEU A 361 14.33 9.48 22.59
CA LEU A 361 12.98 8.92 22.51
C LEU A 361 12.92 7.55 23.18
N ALA A 362 11.78 7.23 23.77
CA ALA A 362 11.55 5.93 24.41
C ALA A 362 11.67 4.76 23.41
N THR A 363 11.36 5.02 22.15
CA THR A 363 11.44 4.08 21.02
C THR A 363 12.83 4.04 20.38
N GLY A 364 13.70 5.02 20.65
CA GLY A 364 15.06 5.06 20.12
C GLY A 364 15.85 3.88 20.66
N ILE A 365 16.49 3.13 19.78
CA ILE A 365 17.28 1.94 20.14
C ILE A 365 18.74 2.06 19.74
N ILE A 366 19.05 2.91 18.78
CA ILE A 366 20.43 3.14 18.35
C ILE A 366 21.18 3.89 19.44
N GLY A 367 22.34 3.35 19.84
CA GLY A 367 23.15 3.89 20.94
C GLY A 367 22.80 3.33 22.32
N LYS A 368 21.75 2.51 22.46
CA LYS A 368 21.46 1.78 23.70
C LYS A 368 22.33 0.53 23.84
N SER A 369 22.41 -0.01 25.07
CA SER A 369 23.05 -1.30 25.26
C SER A 369 22.33 -2.40 24.45
N PHE A 370 23.11 -3.35 23.96
CA PHE A 370 22.56 -4.46 23.17
C PHE A 370 21.53 -5.27 23.97
N ALA A 371 21.79 -5.46 25.28
CA ALA A 371 20.88 -6.15 26.19
C ALA A 371 19.56 -5.38 26.37
N ASP A 372 19.61 -4.06 26.54
CA ASP A 372 18.41 -3.25 26.70
C ASP A 372 17.58 -3.24 25.40
N ALA A 373 18.23 -3.13 24.25
CA ALA A 373 17.56 -3.19 22.96
C ALA A 373 16.86 -4.55 22.74
N GLN A 374 17.52 -5.66 23.08
CA GLN A 374 16.94 -7.00 22.99
C GLN A 374 15.82 -7.25 23.99
N SER A 375 15.79 -6.57 25.14
CA SER A 375 14.74 -6.72 26.14
C SER A 375 13.40 -6.11 25.72
N LEU A 376 13.38 -5.23 24.73
CA LEU A 376 12.17 -4.58 24.27
C LEU A 376 11.23 -5.61 23.61
N GLU A 377 9.98 -5.65 24.05
CA GLU A 377 8.97 -6.61 23.58
C GLU A 377 8.79 -6.60 22.06
N TRP A 378 8.73 -5.41 21.45
CA TRP A 378 8.60 -5.28 20.01
C TRP A 378 9.83 -5.81 19.26
N VAL A 379 11.04 -5.63 19.80
CA VAL A 379 12.28 -6.17 19.22
C VAL A 379 12.25 -7.69 19.25
N GLN A 380 11.89 -8.29 20.38
CA GLN A 380 11.77 -9.74 20.52
C GLN A 380 10.76 -10.33 19.53
N LYS A 381 9.58 -9.72 19.45
CA LYS A 381 8.50 -10.13 18.54
C LYS A 381 8.94 -10.12 17.07
N TRP A 382 9.59 -9.07 16.63
CA TRP A 382 9.99 -8.95 15.22
C TRP A 382 11.29 -9.70 14.91
N THR A 383 12.15 -9.95 15.90
CA THR A 383 13.30 -10.83 15.76
C THR A 383 12.85 -12.28 15.62
N SER A 384 11.94 -12.75 16.47
CA SER A 384 11.37 -14.11 16.36
C SER A 384 10.65 -14.32 15.03
N ALA A 385 10.00 -13.27 14.53
CA ALA A 385 9.36 -13.25 13.23
C ALA A 385 10.33 -13.22 12.03
N GLY A 386 11.65 -13.02 12.27
CA GLY A 386 12.66 -12.97 11.21
C GLY A 386 12.68 -11.69 10.38
N PHE A 387 12.01 -10.62 10.84
CA PHE A 387 11.99 -9.32 10.18
C PHE A 387 13.02 -8.35 10.75
N LEU A 388 13.52 -8.62 11.94
CA LEU A 388 14.52 -7.84 12.64
C LEU A 388 15.69 -8.75 13.04
N LYS A 389 16.91 -8.27 12.89
CA LYS A 389 18.10 -8.96 13.34
C LYS A 389 19.03 -7.93 13.98
N LEU A 390 19.46 -8.21 15.21
CA LEU A 390 20.48 -7.46 15.91
C LEU A 390 21.75 -8.32 15.99
N VAL A 391 22.88 -7.75 15.62
CA VAL A 391 24.17 -8.45 15.62
C VAL A 391 25.22 -7.50 16.19
N ASP A 392 25.73 -7.78 17.37
CA ASP A 392 26.88 -7.06 17.93
C ASP A 392 28.14 -7.51 17.17
N GLY A 393 28.53 -6.75 16.16
CA GLY A 393 29.60 -7.11 15.23
C GLY A 393 30.97 -6.71 15.73
N ASN A 394 31.07 -5.70 16.59
CA ASN A 394 32.32 -5.17 17.14
C ASN A 394 32.57 -5.60 18.61
N GLY A 395 31.54 -6.17 19.26
CA GLY A 395 31.66 -6.67 20.63
C GLY A 395 31.73 -5.58 21.71
N ASP A 396 31.27 -4.34 21.39
CA ASP A 396 31.28 -3.21 22.33
C ASP A 396 30.04 -3.18 23.25
N GLY A 397 29.05 -4.03 22.97
CA GLY A 397 27.80 -4.13 23.74
C GLY A 397 26.83 -2.97 23.52
N LEU A 398 27.10 -2.05 22.59
CA LEU A 398 26.21 -0.94 22.22
C LEU A 398 25.64 -1.19 20.84
N LEU A 399 24.33 -1.03 20.70
CA LEU A 399 23.66 -1.21 19.41
C LEU A 399 23.94 -0.03 18.47
N GLN A 400 24.75 -0.27 17.48
CA GLN A 400 25.04 0.67 16.42
C GLN A 400 24.09 0.45 15.23
N LEU A 401 23.96 1.50 14.37
CA LEU A 401 23.07 1.44 13.21
C LEU A 401 23.45 0.32 12.22
N GLN A 402 24.75 0.02 12.09
CA GLN A 402 25.29 -1.04 11.24
C GLN A 402 24.95 -2.46 11.76
N GLU A 403 24.54 -2.57 13.01
CA GLU A 403 24.22 -3.81 13.72
C GLU A 403 22.71 -4.06 13.81
N PHE A 404 21.93 -3.09 13.32
CA PHE A 404 20.48 -3.10 13.27
C PHE A 404 19.98 -3.39 11.87
N PHE A 405 19.52 -4.62 11.64
CA PHE A 405 19.00 -5.07 10.35
C PHE A 405 17.47 -5.19 10.43
N MET A 406 16.76 -4.29 9.77
CA MET A 406 15.31 -4.27 9.74
C MET A 406 14.79 -4.47 8.31
N ASN A 407 13.80 -5.36 8.16
CA ASN A 407 13.07 -5.46 6.90
C ASN A 407 12.13 -4.25 6.75
N GLY A 408 12.18 -3.56 5.60
CA GLY A 408 11.35 -2.38 5.36
C GLY A 408 9.83 -2.58 5.53
N GLN A 409 9.35 -3.81 5.45
CA GLN A 409 7.92 -4.11 5.69
C GLN A 409 7.48 -3.79 7.13
N ILE A 410 8.39 -3.83 8.09
CA ILE A 410 8.11 -3.49 9.50
C ILE A 410 7.63 -2.05 9.63
N VAL A 411 8.13 -1.13 8.82
CA VAL A 411 7.77 0.30 8.89
C VAL A 411 6.26 0.53 8.90
N VAL A 412 5.50 -0.29 8.19
CA VAL A 412 4.03 -0.21 8.17
C VAL A 412 3.37 -1.18 9.14
N LEU A 413 3.97 -2.36 9.33
CA LEU A 413 3.35 -3.44 10.12
C LEU A 413 3.58 -3.30 11.62
N ALA A 414 4.63 -2.60 12.03
CA ALA A 414 5.04 -2.46 13.42
C ALA A 414 5.44 -1.03 13.75
N THR A 415 4.59 -0.09 13.39
CA THR A 415 4.76 1.28 13.86
C THR A 415 4.69 1.28 15.39
N PRO A 416 5.77 1.65 16.09
CA PRO A 416 5.82 1.59 17.55
C PRO A 416 4.86 2.56 18.22
#